data_a78ac3bb05841eb705f746ce296142f3
#
_entry.id   a78ac3bb05841eb705f746ce296142f3
#
_cell.length_a   1.000
_cell.length_b   1.000
_cell.length_c   1.000
_cell.angle_alpha   90.00
_cell.angle_beta   90.00
_cell.angle_gamma   90.00
#
_symmetry.space_group_name_H-M   'P 1'
#
loop_
_entity.id
_entity.type
_entity.pdbx_description
1 polymer ?
#
loop_
_entity_poly.entity_id
_entity_poly.type
_entity_poly.pdbx_seq_one_letter_code
_entity_poly.pdbx_strand_id
1 'polypeptide(L)'
;MPAIDLTEYTLIAYNTGHGSDNKIHDDGIAQKFGFSGALVPGVDVYAYMTHAPVLHWGRDWLEHGYMHVHLAKPVYDGDKTVVAAVLEENGKMLVTASTDRGSCGEGEAMPDAPRMPSHTKIKETRMPDAERRPQAGEATLAVNTVLGGREDGPAIAEHAEYLVSVRESLTIYDDERLVHPGYILRRANMVLRENVLLGPWIHVESWIWNLRVLGVEEPFTTRAVVTDNFERKGHLFVDLDVLIAARDQEPVTRITHRSIYLPRQLRGNIL
;
A
#
# COMPACT_ATOMS: atom_id res chain seq x y z
N MET A 1 4.68 23.20 21.85
CA MET A 1 6.03 23.48 21.27
C MET A 1 5.81 23.77 19.79
N PRO A 2 6.64 24.59 19.12
CA PRO A 2 6.49 24.78 17.68
C PRO A 2 6.68 23.45 16.94
N ALA A 3 6.09 23.33 15.74
CA ALA A 3 6.30 22.17 14.87
C ALA A 3 7.80 21.98 14.59
N ILE A 4 8.26 20.74 14.51
CA ILE A 4 9.66 20.38 14.33
C ILE A 4 9.83 19.75 12.95
N ASP A 5 10.64 20.35 12.10
CA ASP A 5 11.06 19.73 10.84
C ASP A 5 12.05 18.61 11.15
N LEU A 6 11.76 17.42 10.62
CA LEU A 6 12.63 16.26 10.73
C LEU A 6 13.57 16.18 9.51
N THR A 7 14.64 15.39 9.65
CA THR A 7 15.60 15.20 8.55
C THR A 7 14.90 14.61 7.32
N GLU A 8 15.13 15.22 6.15
CA GLU A 8 14.63 14.72 4.88
C GLU A 8 15.34 13.41 4.48
N TYR A 9 14.54 12.47 3.99
CA TYR A 9 15.03 11.24 3.37
C TYR A 9 14.95 11.36 1.84
N THR A 10 16.08 11.31 1.17
CA THR A 10 16.17 11.41 -0.30
C THR A 10 16.58 10.07 -0.90
N LEU A 11 15.87 9.67 -1.94
CA LEU A 11 16.14 8.42 -2.66
C LEU A 11 15.93 8.60 -4.19
N ILE A 12 16.43 7.61 -4.94
CA ILE A 12 16.06 7.44 -6.36
C ILE A 12 15.02 6.35 -6.42
N ALA A 13 13.81 6.72 -6.83
CA ALA A 13 12.68 5.81 -6.91
C ALA A 13 12.94 4.67 -7.89
N TYR A 14 12.45 3.47 -7.56
CA TYR A 14 12.62 2.29 -8.37
C TYR A 14 11.26 1.63 -8.62
N ASN A 15 10.96 1.35 -9.89
CA ASN A 15 9.74 0.68 -10.29
C ASN A 15 9.81 -0.83 -10.06
N THR A 16 9.38 -1.31 -8.92
CA THR A 16 9.32 -2.74 -8.61
C THR A 16 8.21 -3.48 -9.37
N GLY A 17 7.31 -2.74 -10.04
CA GLY A 17 6.22 -3.29 -10.86
C GLY A 17 6.62 -3.72 -12.26
N HIS A 18 7.90 -3.62 -12.64
CA HIS A 18 8.39 -4.11 -13.93
C HIS A 18 8.01 -5.58 -14.16
N GLY A 19 7.44 -5.87 -15.33
CA GLY A 19 7.03 -7.23 -15.70
C GLY A 19 5.79 -7.75 -14.97
N SER A 20 5.15 -6.95 -14.11
CA SER A 20 3.91 -7.33 -13.44
C SER A 20 2.72 -7.36 -14.41
N ASP A 21 1.63 -8.01 -14.01
CA ASP A 21 0.37 -8.02 -14.78
C ASP A 21 -0.28 -6.64 -14.86
N ASN A 22 -0.02 -5.76 -13.90
CA ASN A 22 -0.50 -4.38 -13.93
C ASN A 22 0.33 -3.54 -14.90
N LYS A 23 -0.15 -3.43 -16.12
CA LYS A 23 0.57 -2.78 -17.23
C LYS A 23 0.75 -1.26 -17.08
N ILE A 24 0.21 -0.62 -16.04
CA ILE A 24 0.51 0.78 -15.72
C ILE A 24 1.99 0.99 -15.33
N HIS A 25 2.68 -0.09 -14.98
CA HIS A 25 4.10 -0.13 -14.65
C HIS A 25 4.99 -0.39 -15.88
N ASP A 26 4.42 -0.38 -17.09
CA ASP A 26 5.12 -0.47 -18.37
C ASP A 26 5.06 0.88 -19.07
N ASP A 27 6.23 1.38 -19.56
CA ASP A 27 6.33 2.71 -20.19
C ASP A 27 5.39 2.90 -21.36
N GLY A 28 5.34 1.93 -22.29
CA GLY A 28 4.54 2.03 -23.50
C GLY A 28 3.04 2.02 -23.20
N ILE A 29 2.62 1.35 -22.15
CA ILE A 29 1.22 1.33 -21.71
C ILE A 29 0.89 2.59 -20.92
N ALA A 30 1.73 2.97 -19.94
CA ALA A 30 1.52 4.16 -19.13
C ALA A 30 1.37 5.43 -19.99
N GLN A 31 2.19 5.58 -21.03
CA GLN A 31 2.11 6.70 -21.98
C GLN A 31 0.78 6.75 -22.72
N LYS A 32 0.18 5.61 -23.09
CA LYS A 32 -1.16 5.56 -23.70
C LYS A 32 -2.25 6.07 -22.78
N PHE A 33 -2.01 6.06 -21.47
CA PHE A 33 -2.92 6.59 -20.44
C PHE A 33 -2.61 8.03 -20.03
N GLY A 34 -1.67 8.70 -20.71
CA GLY A 34 -1.32 10.09 -20.45
C GLY A 34 -0.31 10.29 -19.34
N PHE A 35 0.39 9.23 -18.91
CA PHE A 35 1.51 9.31 -17.99
C PHE A 35 2.83 9.53 -18.75
N SER A 36 3.83 10.08 -18.09
CA SER A 36 5.14 10.35 -18.71
C SER A 36 6.00 9.08 -18.87
N GLY A 37 5.72 8.03 -18.12
CA GLY A 37 6.44 6.75 -18.11
C GLY A 37 5.82 5.75 -17.13
N ALA A 38 6.53 4.65 -16.90
CA ALA A 38 6.14 3.59 -15.97
C ALA A 38 6.05 4.11 -14.52
N LEU A 39 4.92 3.88 -13.89
CA LEU A 39 4.66 4.32 -12.52
C LEU A 39 5.36 3.41 -11.51
N VAL A 40 5.95 4.00 -10.49
CA VAL A 40 6.31 3.29 -9.25
C VAL A 40 5.00 2.88 -8.55
N PRO A 41 4.87 1.63 -8.07
CA PRO A 41 3.70 1.21 -7.31
C PRO A 41 3.40 2.14 -6.13
N GLY A 42 2.13 2.53 -5.95
CA GLY A 42 1.76 3.42 -4.85
C GLY A 42 2.09 2.87 -3.46
N VAL A 43 2.08 1.55 -3.31
CA VAL A 43 2.49 0.87 -2.06
C VAL A 43 3.99 1.01 -1.77
N ASP A 44 4.81 1.26 -2.79
CA ASP A 44 6.24 1.52 -2.64
C ASP A 44 6.50 3.00 -2.30
N VAL A 45 5.70 3.91 -2.85
CA VAL A 45 5.73 5.31 -2.41
C VAL A 45 5.35 5.40 -0.93
N TYR A 46 4.34 4.63 -0.48
CA TYR A 46 4.05 4.48 0.95
C TYR A 46 5.25 3.93 1.72
N ALA A 47 5.95 2.92 1.19
CA ALA A 47 7.14 2.37 1.83
C ALA A 47 8.21 3.45 2.05
N TYR A 48 8.46 4.33 1.06
CA TYR A 48 9.37 5.47 1.22
C TYR A 48 8.92 6.40 2.35
N MET A 49 7.61 6.66 2.44
CA MET A 49 7.05 7.57 3.44
C MET A 49 7.12 7.02 4.87
N THR A 50 7.11 5.68 5.05
CA THR A 50 7.22 5.06 6.37
C THR A 50 8.59 5.19 7.01
N HIS A 51 9.63 5.54 6.23
CA HIS A 51 10.96 5.78 6.76
C HIS A 51 10.96 6.82 7.90
N ALA A 52 10.25 7.93 7.74
CA ALA A 52 10.23 9.01 8.73
C ALA A 52 9.60 8.60 10.08
N PRO A 53 8.38 8.03 10.15
CA PRO A 53 7.81 7.58 11.41
C PRO A 53 8.61 6.46 12.06
N VAL A 54 9.18 5.52 11.28
CA VAL A 54 10.00 4.45 11.86
C VAL A 54 11.33 4.98 12.38
N LEU A 55 11.98 5.92 11.69
CA LEU A 55 13.18 6.59 12.18
C LEU A 55 12.92 7.31 13.51
N HIS A 56 11.75 7.92 13.66
CA HIS A 56 11.44 8.76 14.83
C HIS A 56 10.89 7.96 16.02
N TRP A 57 10.00 7.00 15.78
CA TRP A 57 9.31 6.22 16.84
C TRP A 57 9.76 4.77 16.93
N GLY A 58 10.53 4.29 15.94
CA GLY A 58 11.08 2.93 15.94
C GLY A 58 10.01 1.83 15.97
N ARG A 59 10.33 0.81 16.76
CA ARG A 59 9.47 -0.37 16.95
C ARG A 59 8.08 -0.04 17.48
N ASP A 60 7.97 0.94 18.38
CA ASP A 60 6.67 1.31 18.97
C ASP A 60 5.65 1.71 17.89
N TRP A 61 6.11 2.43 16.84
CA TRP A 61 5.25 2.76 15.72
C TRP A 61 4.87 1.54 14.87
N LEU A 62 5.79 0.61 14.69
CA LEU A 62 5.50 -0.64 13.97
C LEU A 62 4.50 -1.53 14.73
N GLU A 63 4.41 -1.41 16.05
CA GLU A 63 3.50 -2.17 16.90
C GLU A 63 2.14 -1.51 17.10
N HIS A 64 2.08 -0.18 17.18
CA HIS A 64 0.90 0.53 17.66
C HIS A 64 0.51 1.72 16.79
N GLY A 65 1.36 2.09 15.83
CA GLY A 65 1.20 3.30 15.06
C GLY A 65 0.08 3.23 14.03
N TYR A 66 -0.18 4.38 13.48
CA TYR A 66 -1.16 4.59 12.43
C TYR A 66 -0.58 5.47 11.34
N MET A 67 -0.99 5.23 10.10
CA MET A 67 -0.73 6.15 9.00
C MET A 67 -1.91 6.19 8.02
N HIS A 68 -2.36 7.40 7.72
CA HIS A 68 -3.19 7.68 6.54
C HIS A 68 -2.28 8.19 5.44
N VAL A 69 -2.43 7.69 4.23
CA VAL A 69 -1.67 8.15 3.06
C VAL A 69 -2.59 8.37 1.87
N HIS A 70 -2.41 9.50 1.18
CA HIS A 70 -3.07 9.84 -0.07
C HIS A 70 -2.01 10.08 -1.17
N LEU A 71 -2.15 9.38 -2.29
CA LEU A 71 -1.23 9.42 -3.43
C LEU A 71 -1.89 10.20 -4.58
N ALA A 72 -1.51 11.46 -4.72
CA ALA A 72 -2.18 12.39 -5.64
C ALA A 72 -1.58 12.40 -7.06
N LYS A 73 -0.26 12.14 -7.17
CA LYS A 73 0.47 12.17 -8.44
C LYS A 73 1.41 10.98 -8.54
N PRO A 74 1.72 10.51 -9.76
CA PRO A 74 2.66 9.41 -9.95
C PRO A 74 4.09 9.81 -9.59
N VAL A 75 4.82 8.84 -9.03
CA VAL A 75 6.28 8.81 -9.00
C VAL A 75 6.72 7.87 -10.11
N TYR A 76 7.74 8.23 -10.87
CA TYR A 76 8.26 7.43 -11.96
C TYR A 76 9.59 6.77 -11.60
N ASP A 77 9.93 5.72 -12.31
CA ASP A 77 11.23 5.07 -12.18
C ASP A 77 12.38 6.08 -12.43
N GLY A 78 13.37 6.08 -11.54
CA GLY A 78 14.51 7.02 -11.60
C GLY A 78 14.25 8.42 -11.06
N ASP A 79 13.02 8.75 -10.60
CA ASP A 79 12.74 10.04 -9.99
C ASP A 79 13.55 10.24 -8.70
N LYS A 80 14.22 11.39 -8.59
CA LYS A 80 14.70 11.84 -7.28
C LYS A 80 13.48 12.19 -6.44
N THR A 81 13.24 11.37 -5.42
CA THR A 81 12.12 11.53 -4.50
C THR A 81 12.63 11.98 -3.13
N VAL A 82 12.00 13.01 -2.59
CA VAL A 82 12.29 13.54 -1.26
C VAL A 82 11.09 13.26 -0.36
N VAL A 83 11.35 12.59 0.75
CA VAL A 83 10.38 12.40 1.84
C VAL A 83 10.74 13.40 2.94
N ALA A 84 9.86 14.36 3.17
CA ALA A 84 9.96 15.33 4.24
C ALA A 84 8.92 15.03 5.32
N ALA A 85 9.26 15.29 6.58
CA ALA A 85 8.36 15.06 7.70
C ALA A 85 8.40 16.22 8.69
N VAL A 86 7.24 16.60 9.20
CA VAL A 86 7.04 17.64 10.21
C VAL A 86 6.28 17.03 11.39
N LEU A 87 6.87 17.10 12.58
CA LEU A 87 6.18 16.67 13.81
C LEU A 87 5.43 17.86 14.40
N GLU A 88 4.10 17.76 14.46
CA GLU A 88 3.23 18.76 15.04
C GLU A 88 3.22 18.71 16.57
N GLU A 89 2.78 19.79 17.21
CA GLU A 89 2.68 19.89 18.69
C GLU A 89 1.78 18.82 19.33
N ASN A 90 0.79 18.32 18.61
CA ASN A 90 -0.15 17.30 19.06
C ASN A 90 0.41 15.88 18.95
N GLY A 91 1.68 15.73 18.52
CA GLY A 91 2.34 14.44 18.32
C GLY A 91 2.03 13.76 16.99
N LYS A 92 1.27 14.40 16.09
CA LYS A 92 1.04 13.91 14.73
C LYS A 92 2.22 14.30 13.83
N MET A 93 2.63 13.40 12.96
CA MET A 93 3.66 13.64 11.95
C MET A 93 2.99 13.79 10.59
N LEU A 94 3.23 14.91 9.93
CA LEU A 94 2.89 15.11 8.52
C LEU A 94 4.07 14.63 7.67
N VAL A 95 3.82 13.75 6.71
CA VAL A 95 4.83 13.17 5.82
C VAL A 95 4.47 13.51 4.39
N THR A 96 5.40 14.03 3.62
CA THR A 96 5.19 14.37 2.21
C THR A 96 6.25 13.69 1.35
N ALA A 97 5.83 12.99 0.30
CA ALA A 97 6.72 12.52 -0.77
C ALA A 97 6.61 13.47 -1.96
N SER A 98 7.73 13.99 -2.44
CA SER A 98 7.77 14.93 -3.55
C SER A 98 8.88 14.59 -4.55
N THR A 99 8.68 15.04 -5.79
CA THR A 99 9.68 15.00 -6.87
C THR A 99 9.86 16.43 -7.43
N ASP A 100 10.64 16.60 -8.48
CA ASP A 100 10.77 17.89 -9.19
C ASP A 100 9.42 18.38 -9.76
N ARG A 101 8.42 17.51 -9.89
CA ARG A 101 7.05 17.83 -10.31
C ARG A 101 6.10 18.22 -9.15
N GLY A 102 6.63 18.37 -7.94
CA GLY A 102 5.93 18.73 -6.71
C GLY A 102 5.47 17.55 -5.87
N SER A 103 4.54 17.77 -4.94
CA SER A 103 4.00 16.73 -4.04
C SER A 103 3.33 15.60 -4.84
N CYS A 104 3.72 14.37 -4.53
CA CYS A 104 3.18 13.13 -5.11
C CYS A 104 2.34 12.35 -4.10
N GLY A 105 2.71 12.41 -2.83
CA GLY A 105 2.00 11.75 -1.73
C GLY A 105 2.02 12.58 -0.46
N GLU A 106 0.94 12.53 0.30
CA GLU A 106 0.78 13.18 1.59
C GLU A 106 0.29 12.16 2.61
N GLY A 107 0.84 12.19 3.81
CA GLY A 107 0.46 11.27 4.88
C GLY A 107 0.41 11.93 6.24
N GLU A 108 -0.40 11.36 7.11
CA GLU A 108 -0.48 11.68 8.53
C GLU A 108 -0.13 10.42 9.31
N ALA A 109 0.95 10.44 10.08
CA ALA A 109 1.35 9.35 10.95
C ALA A 109 1.17 9.72 12.43
N MET A 110 0.82 8.74 13.26
CA MET A 110 0.68 8.88 14.71
C MET A 110 1.36 7.71 15.41
N PRO A 111 2.00 7.93 16.59
CA PRO A 111 2.64 6.85 17.34
C PRO A 111 1.62 5.86 17.91
N ASP A 112 0.44 6.35 18.29
CA ASP A 112 -0.67 5.55 18.79
C ASP A 112 -1.84 5.61 17.80
N ALA A 113 -2.32 4.46 17.39
CA ALA A 113 -3.39 4.37 16.42
C ALA A 113 -4.72 4.89 16.98
N PRO A 114 -5.47 5.72 16.23
CA PRO A 114 -6.81 6.10 16.60
C PRO A 114 -7.74 4.87 16.59
N ARG A 115 -8.92 5.03 17.19
CA ARG A 115 -9.90 3.94 17.18
C ARG A 115 -10.19 3.47 15.74
N MET A 116 -10.00 2.18 15.52
CA MET A 116 -10.34 1.57 14.23
C MET A 116 -11.84 1.69 13.93
N PRO A 117 -12.21 1.95 12.65
CA PRO A 117 -13.62 2.06 12.25
C PRO A 117 -14.39 0.74 12.35
N SER A 118 -13.70 -0.39 12.29
CA SER A 118 -14.31 -1.72 12.30
C SER A 118 -13.47 -2.71 13.12
N HIS A 119 -14.14 -3.47 13.98
CA HIS A 119 -13.59 -4.65 14.65
C HIS A 119 -14.15 -5.95 14.07
N THR A 120 -14.82 -5.89 12.93
CA THR A 120 -15.46 -7.05 12.30
C THR A 120 -14.42 -8.08 11.90
N LYS A 121 -14.64 -9.32 12.31
CA LYS A 121 -13.83 -10.44 11.84
C LYS A 121 -14.12 -10.67 10.37
N ILE A 122 -13.09 -10.56 9.53
CA ILE A 122 -13.21 -10.92 8.12
C ILE A 122 -13.05 -12.43 8.01
N LYS A 123 -14.02 -13.08 7.38
CA LYS A 123 -13.98 -14.53 7.18
C LYS A 123 -12.81 -14.88 6.27
N GLU A 124 -12.06 -15.89 6.68
CA GLU A 124 -11.06 -16.49 5.80
C GLU A 124 -11.76 -17.24 4.66
N THR A 125 -11.36 -16.96 3.44
CA THR A 125 -11.93 -17.56 2.24
C THR A 125 -10.78 -17.90 1.29
N ARG A 126 -10.86 -19.04 0.63
CA ARG A 126 -9.86 -19.47 -0.34
C ARG A 126 -9.87 -18.55 -1.56
N MET A 127 -8.68 -18.20 -2.02
CA MET A 127 -8.46 -17.48 -3.26
C MET A 127 -9.00 -18.29 -4.46
N PRO A 128 -9.65 -17.65 -5.45
CA PRO A 128 -10.11 -18.34 -6.66
C PRO A 128 -8.91 -18.82 -7.49
N ASP A 129 -9.10 -19.92 -8.20
CA ASP A 129 -8.13 -20.39 -9.19
C ASP A 129 -7.92 -19.30 -10.27
N ALA A 130 -6.70 -19.13 -10.75
CA ALA A 130 -6.34 -18.04 -11.65
C ALA A 130 -7.24 -17.95 -12.90
N GLU A 131 -7.58 -19.11 -13.48
CA GLU A 131 -8.42 -19.20 -14.67
C GLU A 131 -9.91 -18.93 -14.41
N ARG A 132 -10.32 -18.89 -13.15
CA ARG A 132 -11.70 -18.64 -12.72
C ARG A 132 -11.96 -17.26 -12.18
N ARG A 133 -10.93 -16.39 -12.20
CA ARG A 133 -11.09 -15.01 -11.74
C ARG A 133 -12.05 -14.26 -12.67
N PRO A 134 -13.13 -13.68 -12.13
CA PRO A 134 -14.03 -12.87 -12.93
C PRO A 134 -13.37 -11.54 -13.32
N GLN A 135 -13.86 -10.91 -14.37
CA GLN A 135 -13.46 -9.54 -14.72
C GLN A 135 -13.89 -8.58 -13.58
N ALA A 136 -13.01 -7.66 -13.22
CA ALA A 136 -13.34 -6.61 -12.25
C ALA A 136 -14.51 -5.76 -12.74
N GLY A 137 -15.49 -5.55 -11.88
CA GLY A 137 -16.68 -4.79 -12.21
C GLY A 137 -17.57 -4.60 -10.99
N GLU A 138 -18.64 -3.84 -11.15
CA GLU A 138 -19.57 -3.51 -10.06
C GLU A 138 -20.17 -4.75 -9.38
N ALA A 139 -20.55 -5.77 -10.16
CA ALA A 139 -21.13 -7.00 -9.63
C ALA A 139 -20.09 -7.89 -8.92
N THR A 140 -18.87 -7.99 -9.45
CA THR A 140 -17.81 -8.85 -8.89
C THR A 140 -17.09 -8.22 -7.71
N LEU A 141 -17.15 -6.90 -7.58
CA LEU A 141 -16.65 -6.10 -6.46
C LEU A 141 -17.82 -5.42 -5.71
N ALA A 142 -18.98 -6.09 -5.63
CA ALA A 142 -20.10 -5.56 -4.87
C ALA A 142 -19.77 -5.46 -3.38
N VAL A 143 -20.36 -4.48 -2.70
CA VAL A 143 -20.20 -4.29 -1.25
C VAL A 143 -20.54 -5.57 -0.49
N ASN A 144 -19.75 -5.91 0.53
CA ASN A 144 -19.76 -7.15 1.30
C ASN A 144 -19.24 -8.40 0.57
N THR A 145 -18.71 -8.27 -0.66
CA THR A 145 -17.98 -9.38 -1.29
C THR A 145 -16.70 -9.68 -0.49
N VAL A 146 -16.60 -10.91 0.01
CA VAL A 146 -15.38 -11.39 0.68
C VAL A 146 -14.39 -11.86 -0.37
N LEU A 147 -13.19 -11.32 -0.33
CA LEU A 147 -12.09 -11.70 -1.22
C LEU A 147 -11.24 -12.78 -0.55
N GLY A 148 -10.91 -13.82 -1.33
CA GLY A 148 -10.08 -14.92 -0.85
C GLY A 148 -8.62 -14.51 -0.73
N GLY A 149 -7.95 -15.06 0.27
CA GLY A 149 -6.53 -14.87 0.50
C GLY A 149 -5.76 -16.18 0.54
N ARG A 150 -4.46 -16.06 0.67
CA ARG A 150 -3.53 -17.18 0.88
C ARG A 150 -2.67 -16.92 2.11
N GLU A 151 -2.07 -17.99 2.62
CA GLU A 151 -0.96 -17.86 3.57
C GLU A 151 0.27 -17.33 2.83
N ASP A 152 0.97 -16.43 3.47
CA ASP A 152 2.20 -15.82 2.99
C ASP A 152 3.20 -15.70 4.15
N GLY A 153 4.42 -15.24 3.88
CA GLY A 153 5.47 -15.01 4.84
C GLY A 153 6.78 -14.85 4.06
N PRO A 154 7.39 -13.66 4.03
CA PRO A 154 8.59 -13.46 3.24
C PRO A 154 9.75 -14.27 3.77
N ALA A 155 10.44 -14.99 2.89
CA ALA A 155 11.74 -15.55 3.22
C ALA A 155 12.77 -14.43 3.50
N ILE A 156 13.81 -14.72 4.27
CA ILE A 156 14.84 -13.72 4.63
C ILE A 156 15.41 -13.05 3.37
N ALA A 157 15.80 -13.83 2.36
CA ALA A 157 16.37 -13.30 1.14
C ALA A 157 15.37 -12.43 0.35
N GLU A 158 14.11 -12.85 0.26
CA GLU A 158 13.05 -12.09 -0.39
C GLU A 158 12.79 -10.73 0.30
N HIS A 159 12.77 -10.74 1.65
CA HIS A 159 12.59 -9.51 2.41
C HIS A 159 13.79 -8.57 2.27
N ALA A 160 15.02 -9.09 2.27
CA ALA A 160 16.21 -8.29 2.04
C ALA A 160 16.21 -7.65 0.63
N GLU A 161 15.85 -8.41 -0.40
CA GLU A 161 15.67 -7.84 -1.76
C GLU A 161 14.57 -6.78 -1.81
N TYR A 162 13.49 -6.99 -1.06
CA TYR A 162 12.42 -5.99 -0.93
C TYR A 162 12.95 -4.68 -0.33
N LEU A 163 13.67 -4.71 0.80
CA LEU A 163 14.25 -3.52 1.44
C LEU A 163 15.14 -2.74 0.47
N VAL A 164 16.02 -3.43 -0.27
CA VAL A 164 16.84 -2.81 -1.32
C VAL A 164 15.98 -2.17 -2.40
N SER A 165 14.92 -2.83 -2.84
CA SER A 165 14.05 -2.35 -3.92
C SER A 165 13.27 -1.09 -3.54
N VAL A 166 12.85 -0.96 -2.28
CA VAL A 166 12.17 0.23 -1.76
C VAL A 166 13.13 1.25 -1.15
N ARG A 167 14.46 1.06 -1.33
CA ARG A 167 15.50 2.00 -0.85
C ARG A 167 15.50 2.18 0.66
N GLU A 168 14.98 1.24 1.43
CA GLU A 168 15.02 1.34 2.89
C GLU A 168 16.44 1.12 3.43
N SER A 169 16.84 1.97 4.39
CA SER A 169 18.16 1.98 4.98
C SER A 169 18.18 1.85 6.50
N LEU A 170 17.01 1.80 7.14
CA LEU A 170 16.91 1.62 8.58
C LEU A 170 17.26 0.17 8.96
N THR A 171 18.23 0.01 9.86
CA THR A 171 18.74 -1.32 10.26
C THR A 171 17.76 -2.11 11.13
N ILE A 172 16.75 -1.48 11.70
CA ILE A 172 15.75 -2.12 12.56
C ILE A 172 15.10 -3.36 11.92
N TYR A 173 14.93 -3.35 10.60
CA TYR A 173 14.33 -4.47 9.86
C TYR A 173 15.23 -5.69 9.81
N ASP A 174 16.55 -5.48 9.73
CA ASP A 174 17.57 -6.54 9.77
C ASP A 174 17.88 -6.93 11.21
N ASP A 175 18.10 -5.95 12.11
CA ASP A 175 18.51 -6.15 13.50
C ASP A 175 17.47 -6.94 14.30
N GLU A 176 16.17 -6.64 14.07
CA GLU A 176 15.05 -7.28 14.76
C GLU A 176 14.29 -8.28 13.88
N ARG A 177 14.72 -8.46 12.62
CA ARG A 177 14.06 -9.35 11.63
C ARG A 177 12.57 -9.06 11.46
N LEU A 178 12.22 -7.79 11.32
CA LEU A 178 10.84 -7.33 11.18
C LEU A 178 10.45 -7.14 9.72
N VAL A 179 9.20 -7.51 9.40
CA VAL A 179 8.62 -7.25 8.07
C VAL A 179 8.32 -5.76 7.92
N HIS A 180 8.77 -5.17 6.81
CA HIS A 180 8.57 -3.77 6.49
C HIS A 180 7.07 -3.46 6.24
N PRO A 181 6.51 -2.32 6.74
CA PRO A 181 5.09 -1.98 6.58
C PRO A 181 4.64 -1.88 5.11
N GLY A 182 5.52 -1.45 4.21
CA GLY A 182 5.23 -1.42 2.77
C GLY A 182 5.07 -2.83 2.16
N TYR A 183 5.82 -3.84 2.64
CA TYR A 183 5.60 -5.23 2.25
C TYR A 183 4.20 -5.70 2.65
N ILE A 184 3.77 -5.33 3.85
CA ILE A 184 2.43 -5.63 4.36
C ILE A 184 1.37 -4.94 3.49
N LEU A 185 1.54 -3.66 3.14
CA LEU A 185 0.57 -2.93 2.30
C LEU A 185 0.49 -3.50 0.88
N ARG A 186 1.58 -4.05 0.32
CA ARG A 186 1.53 -4.77 -0.97
C ARG A 186 0.51 -5.90 -0.96
N ARG A 187 0.26 -6.53 0.19
CA ARG A 187 -0.74 -7.60 0.30
C ARG A 187 -2.17 -7.12 0.04
N ALA A 188 -2.49 -5.86 0.38
CA ALA A 188 -3.78 -5.26 0.05
C ALA A 188 -3.96 -5.09 -1.47
N ASN A 189 -2.90 -4.72 -2.19
CA ASN A 189 -2.90 -4.72 -3.65
C ASN A 189 -3.06 -6.14 -4.21
N MET A 190 -2.32 -7.09 -3.65
CA MET A 190 -2.30 -8.47 -4.14
C MET A 190 -3.67 -9.15 -3.98
N VAL A 191 -4.34 -8.96 -2.83
CA VAL A 191 -5.65 -9.61 -2.61
C VAL A 191 -6.69 -9.18 -3.65
N LEU A 192 -6.64 -7.93 -4.13
CA LEU A 192 -7.55 -7.47 -5.19
C LEU A 192 -7.26 -8.20 -6.52
N ARG A 193 -6.01 -8.15 -7.00
CA ARG A 193 -5.61 -8.78 -8.27
C ARG A 193 -5.69 -10.32 -8.25
N GLU A 194 -5.62 -10.92 -7.09
CA GLU A 194 -5.74 -12.36 -6.92
C GLU A 194 -7.20 -12.85 -6.97
N ASN A 195 -8.17 -11.96 -6.83
CA ASN A 195 -9.60 -12.30 -6.85
C ASN A 195 -10.32 -11.91 -8.14
N VAL A 196 -9.85 -10.88 -8.86
CA VAL A 196 -10.46 -10.42 -10.10
C VAL A 196 -9.41 -10.15 -11.17
N LEU A 197 -9.81 -10.25 -12.44
CA LEU A 197 -9.00 -9.80 -13.56
C LEU A 197 -9.09 -8.28 -13.65
N LEU A 198 -7.96 -7.62 -13.50
CA LEU A 198 -7.82 -6.16 -13.58
C LEU A 198 -7.15 -5.76 -14.89
N GLY A 199 -7.60 -4.66 -15.50
CA GLY A 199 -6.78 -3.87 -16.42
C GLY A 199 -5.73 -3.07 -15.64
N PRO A 200 -5.15 -2.03 -16.24
CA PRO A 200 -4.36 -1.05 -15.48
C PRO A 200 -5.18 -0.43 -14.35
N TRP A 201 -4.64 -0.47 -13.15
CA TRP A 201 -5.30 -0.02 -11.93
C TRP A 201 -4.32 0.73 -11.03
N ILE A 202 -4.81 1.57 -10.14
CA ILE A 202 -4.00 2.52 -9.39
C ILE A 202 -4.40 2.52 -7.92
N HIS A 203 -3.45 2.27 -7.02
CA HIS A 203 -3.59 2.54 -5.59
C HIS A 203 -3.56 4.05 -5.36
N VAL A 204 -4.54 4.58 -4.62
CA VAL A 204 -4.68 6.04 -4.41
C VAL A 204 -4.70 6.47 -2.95
N GLU A 205 -5.15 5.61 -2.03
CA GLU A 205 -5.30 6.00 -0.64
C GLU A 205 -5.34 4.79 0.28
N SER A 206 -4.77 4.90 1.48
CA SER A 206 -4.90 3.88 2.52
C SER A 206 -4.86 4.47 3.92
N TRP A 207 -5.59 3.82 4.83
CA TRP A 207 -5.56 4.02 6.26
C TRP A 207 -5.06 2.74 6.90
N ILE A 208 -3.94 2.81 7.63
CA ILE A 208 -3.21 1.64 8.13
C ILE A 208 -3.11 1.73 9.64
N TRP A 209 -3.60 0.72 10.33
CA TRP A 209 -3.48 0.53 11.78
C TRP A 209 -2.52 -0.62 12.05
N ASN A 210 -1.37 -0.32 12.60
CA ASN A 210 -0.44 -1.33 13.10
C ASN A 210 -0.95 -1.83 14.45
N LEU A 211 -0.96 -3.13 14.65
CA LEU A 211 -1.50 -3.77 15.84
C LEU A 211 -0.48 -4.65 16.55
N ARG A 212 0.52 -5.10 15.81
CA ARG A 212 1.76 -5.73 16.27
C ARG A 212 2.78 -5.80 15.15
N VAL A 213 4.03 -6.02 15.48
CA VAL A 213 5.05 -6.35 14.48
C VAL A 213 4.86 -7.77 13.94
N LEU A 214 5.31 -7.98 12.71
CA LEU A 214 5.40 -9.28 12.05
C LEU A 214 6.87 -9.63 11.84
N GLY A 215 7.28 -10.82 12.27
CA GLY A 215 8.63 -11.32 12.02
C GLY A 215 8.81 -11.80 10.58
N VAL A 216 10.03 -11.66 10.04
CA VAL A 216 10.41 -12.30 8.77
C VAL A 216 10.31 -13.82 8.95
N GLU A 217 9.79 -14.54 7.95
CA GLU A 217 9.43 -15.96 7.97
C GLU A 217 8.20 -16.31 8.84
N GLU A 218 7.60 -15.33 9.53
CA GLU A 218 6.35 -15.57 10.26
C GLU A 218 5.19 -15.69 9.27
N PRO A 219 4.44 -16.82 9.29
CA PRO A 219 3.30 -16.97 8.37
C PRO A 219 2.13 -16.09 8.77
N PHE A 220 1.49 -15.51 7.76
CA PHE A 220 0.29 -14.71 7.91
C PHE A 220 -0.71 -14.95 6.78
N THR A 221 -1.96 -14.58 7.01
CA THR A 221 -3.02 -14.60 5.98
C THR A 221 -3.50 -13.19 5.69
N THR A 222 -3.86 -12.94 4.43
CA THR A 222 -4.54 -11.71 4.03
C THR A 222 -6.03 -12.02 3.85
N ARG A 223 -6.88 -11.24 4.50
CA ARG A 223 -8.35 -11.34 4.39
C ARG A 223 -8.90 -9.99 4.00
N ALA A 224 -9.85 -9.95 3.11
CA ALA A 224 -10.43 -8.70 2.69
C ALA A 224 -11.93 -8.80 2.43
N VAL A 225 -12.61 -7.67 2.57
CA VAL A 225 -14.00 -7.50 2.17
C VAL A 225 -14.16 -6.16 1.47
N VAL A 226 -14.95 -6.13 0.41
CA VAL A 226 -15.31 -4.89 -0.27
C VAL A 226 -16.24 -4.08 0.63
N THR A 227 -15.86 -2.85 0.96
CA THR A 227 -16.66 -1.94 1.79
C THR A 227 -17.37 -0.87 0.99
N ASP A 228 -16.84 -0.50 -0.18
CA ASP A 228 -17.49 0.43 -1.09
C ASP A 228 -17.07 0.16 -2.54
N ASN A 229 -17.95 0.48 -3.49
CA ASN A 229 -17.69 0.44 -4.93
C ASN A 229 -18.46 1.60 -5.56
N PHE A 230 -17.74 2.58 -6.09
CA PHE A 230 -18.35 3.83 -6.53
C PHE A 230 -17.64 4.46 -7.72
N GLU A 231 -18.35 5.35 -8.37
CA GLU A 231 -17.79 6.19 -9.43
C GLU A 231 -17.48 7.59 -8.92
N ARG A 232 -16.29 8.11 -9.28
CA ARG A 232 -15.91 9.49 -9.05
C ARG A 232 -15.09 10.04 -10.21
N LYS A 233 -15.50 11.17 -10.79
CA LYS A 233 -14.83 11.84 -11.93
C LYS A 233 -14.58 10.89 -13.12
N GLY A 234 -15.49 9.93 -13.32
CA GLY A 234 -15.39 8.94 -14.39
C GLY A 234 -14.50 7.73 -14.12
N HIS A 235 -13.80 7.68 -13.00
CA HIS A 235 -13.06 6.50 -12.54
C HIS A 235 -13.95 5.60 -11.68
N LEU A 236 -13.77 4.28 -11.77
CA LEU A 236 -14.40 3.34 -10.85
C LEU A 236 -13.42 2.99 -9.73
N PHE A 237 -13.89 3.17 -8.50
CA PHE A 237 -13.14 2.94 -7.27
C PHE A 237 -13.67 1.72 -6.54
N VAL A 238 -12.79 1.08 -5.80
CA VAL A 238 -13.14 0.07 -4.80
C VAL A 238 -12.41 0.38 -3.51
N ASP A 239 -13.14 0.25 -2.38
CA ASP A 239 -12.59 0.29 -1.03
C ASP A 239 -12.62 -1.12 -0.45
N LEU A 240 -11.49 -1.53 0.09
CA LEU A 240 -11.32 -2.80 0.79
C LEU A 240 -11.05 -2.56 2.27
N ASP A 241 -11.69 -3.31 3.12
CA ASP A 241 -11.27 -3.54 4.49
C ASP A 241 -10.41 -4.79 4.52
N VAL A 242 -9.12 -4.65 4.79
CA VAL A 242 -8.11 -5.71 4.74
C VAL A 242 -7.58 -5.98 6.15
N LEU A 243 -7.51 -7.24 6.52
CA LEU A 243 -6.90 -7.73 7.74
C LEU A 243 -5.72 -8.63 7.40
N ILE A 244 -4.55 -8.27 7.85
CA ILE A 244 -3.40 -9.15 7.94
C ILE A 244 -3.45 -9.82 9.31
N ALA A 245 -3.51 -11.15 9.32
CA ALA A 245 -3.57 -11.94 10.54
C ALA A 245 -2.47 -13.00 10.55
N ALA A 246 -1.74 -13.10 11.65
CA ALA A 246 -0.74 -14.14 11.84
C ALA A 246 -1.41 -15.54 11.90
N ARG A 247 -0.60 -16.59 11.87
CA ARG A 247 -1.09 -17.99 11.87
C ARG A 247 -1.97 -18.31 13.07
N ASP A 248 -1.70 -17.74 14.24
CA ASP A 248 -2.48 -17.86 15.46
C ASP A 248 -3.79 -17.05 15.47
N GLN A 249 -4.12 -16.43 14.34
CA GLN A 249 -5.29 -15.57 14.12
C GLN A 249 -5.18 -14.19 14.79
N GLU A 250 -4.05 -13.83 15.39
CA GLU A 250 -3.84 -12.50 15.93
C GLU A 250 -3.75 -11.45 14.81
N PRO A 251 -4.45 -10.32 14.94
CA PRO A 251 -4.37 -9.24 13.97
C PRO A 251 -2.99 -8.57 14.01
N VAL A 252 -2.37 -8.46 12.86
CA VAL A 252 -1.08 -7.78 12.66
C VAL A 252 -1.30 -6.34 12.19
N THR A 253 -2.12 -6.16 11.17
CA THR A 253 -2.40 -4.85 10.59
C THR A 253 -3.82 -4.83 10.04
N ARG A 254 -4.54 -3.73 10.27
CA ARG A 254 -5.81 -3.43 9.60
C ARG A 254 -5.61 -2.31 8.61
N ILE A 255 -6.19 -2.44 7.43
CA ILE A 255 -6.01 -1.50 6.34
C ILE A 255 -7.36 -1.22 5.69
N THR A 256 -7.73 0.06 5.57
CA THR A 256 -8.71 0.47 4.57
C THR A 256 -7.92 0.86 3.32
N HIS A 257 -8.16 0.18 2.20
CA HIS A 257 -7.37 0.31 0.97
C HIS A 257 -8.25 0.74 -0.19
N ARG A 258 -7.97 1.90 -0.78
CA ARG A 258 -8.71 2.46 -1.91
C ARG A 258 -7.91 2.38 -3.19
N SER A 259 -8.53 1.84 -4.23
CA SER A 259 -7.93 1.74 -5.56
C SER A 259 -8.90 2.16 -6.65
N ILE A 260 -8.39 2.76 -7.72
CA ILE A 260 -9.09 2.89 -8.99
C ILE A 260 -8.91 1.58 -9.74
N TYR A 261 -9.95 0.76 -9.83
CA TYR A 261 -9.87 -0.51 -10.55
C TYR A 261 -10.20 -0.37 -12.04
N LEU A 262 -10.82 0.75 -12.45
CA LEU A 262 -11.03 1.09 -13.85
C LEU A 262 -10.84 2.61 -14.05
N PRO A 263 -9.69 3.04 -14.56
CA PRO A 263 -9.44 4.42 -14.94
C PRO A 263 -10.38 4.87 -16.06
N ARG A 264 -10.84 6.12 -16.03
CA ARG A 264 -11.77 6.70 -17.02
C ARG A 264 -11.27 6.58 -18.47
N GLN A 265 -9.95 6.62 -18.65
CA GLN A 265 -9.30 6.50 -19.96
C GLN A 265 -9.51 5.14 -20.61
N LEU A 266 -9.91 4.12 -19.83
CA LEU A 266 -10.17 2.75 -20.29
C LEU A 266 -11.65 2.47 -20.58
N ARG A 267 -12.56 3.31 -20.13
CA ARG A 267 -14.02 3.08 -20.26
C ARG A 267 -14.56 2.99 -21.69
N GLY A 268 -13.80 3.45 -22.68
CA GLY A 268 -14.17 3.37 -24.10
C GLY A 268 -13.53 2.21 -24.87
N ASN A 269 -12.63 1.46 -24.23
CA ASN A 269 -11.80 0.42 -24.90
C ASN A 269 -12.07 -1.00 -24.37
N ILE A 270 -13.14 -1.20 -23.61
CA ILE A 270 -13.59 -2.54 -23.23
C ILE A 270 -14.52 -3.02 -24.35
N LEU A 271 -13.95 -3.58 -25.38
CA LEU A 271 -14.58 -4.46 -26.38
C LEU A 271 -13.91 -5.83 -26.32
#